data_0d2201d868a050311b73e5aeb6262ad9
#
_entry.id   0d2201d868a050311b73e5aeb6262ad9
#
_cell.length_a   1.000
_cell.length_b   1.000
_cell.length_c   1.000
_cell.angle_alpha   90.00
_cell.angle_beta   90.00
_cell.angle_gamma   90.00
#
_symmetry.space_group_name_H-M   'P 1'
#
loop_
_entity.id
_entity.type
_entity.pdbx_description
1 polymer ?
#
loop_
_entity_poly.entity_id
_entity_poly.type
_entity_poly.pdbx_seq_one_letter_code
_entity_poly.pdbx_strand_id
1 'polypeptide(L)'
;KEIHIAEDFSDVPYGRYDEDGPDNGQRFREEHLLDAIRDYDEVHVYLDGAMGYGSSFLDEAFGGLYRTDGIEKSVLKKKLKI
;
A
#
# COMPACT_ATOMS: atom_id res chain seq x y z
N LYS A 1 -7.23 -10.49 5.72
CA LYS A 1 -6.33 -10.48 4.54
C LYS A 1 -4.95 -10.06 4.94
N GLU A 2 -3.95 -10.84 4.53
CA GLU A 2 -2.55 -10.51 4.74
C GLU A 2 -1.90 -10.16 3.42
N ILE A 3 -1.14 -9.08 3.40
CA ILE A 3 -0.37 -8.65 2.23
C ILE A 3 1.09 -8.52 2.67
N HIS A 4 1.96 -9.26 2.04
CA HIS A 4 3.41 -9.18 2.26
C HIS A 4 4.00 -8.44 1.05
N ILE A 5 4.37 -7.19 1.23
CA ILE A 5 4.79 -6.35 0.09
C ILE A 5 5.93 -6.99 -0.69
N ALA A 6 6.94 -7.53 0.02
CA ALA A 6 8.10 -8.11 -0.64
C ALA A 6 7.75 -9.34 -1.50
N GLU A 7 6.82 -10.17 -1.04
CA GLU A 7 6.44 -11.41 -1.73
C GLU A 7 5.33 -11.19 -2.74
N ASP A 8 4.34 -10.39 -2.38
CA ASP A 8 3.12 -10.24 -3.19
C ASP A 8 3.25 -9.15 -4.25
N PHE A 9 4.15 -8.20 -4.05
CA PHE A 9 4.33 -7.07 -4.95
C PHE A 9 5.76 -6.91 -5.42
N SER A 10 6.68 -6.47 -4.53
CA SER A 10 8.09 -6.26 -4.89
C SER A 10 8.97 -6.19 -3.65
N ASP A 11 10.19 -6.74 -3.75
CA ASP A 11 11.20 -6.61 -2.69
C ASP A 11 12.04 -5.33 -2.84
N VAL A 12 11.77 -4.54 -3.90
CA VAL A 12 12.44 -3.26 -4.15
C VAL A 12 11.43 -2.14 -4.43
N PRO A 13 10.42 -1.94 -3.54
CA PRO A 13 9.42 -0.91 -3.76
C PRO A 13 10.05 0.48 -3.74
N TYR A 14 9.63 1.35 -4.69
CA TYR A 14 10.26 2.65 -4.84
C TYR A 14 9.34 3.65 -5.54
N GLY A 15 9.24 4.85 -4.96
CA GLY A 15 8.61 5.99 -5.61
C GLY A 15 7.10 6.04 -5.50
N ARG A 16 6.53 7.11 -6.08
CA ARG A 16 5.08 7.37 -6.05
C ARG A 16 4.36 6.84 -7.27
N TYR A 17 4.89 7.14 -8.45
CA TYR A 17 4.20 6.95 -9.74
C TYR A 17 5.08 6.21 -10.73
N ASP A 18 4.49 5.83 -11.86
CA ASP A 18 5.18 5.04 -12.90
C ASP A 18 6.49 5.68 -13.38
N GLU A 19 6.57 7.01 -13.43
CA GLU A 19 7.80 7.71 -13.83
C GLU A 19 8.97 7.50 -12.86
N ASP A 20 8.68 7.08 -11.63
CA ASP A 20 9.71 6.78 -10.62
C ASP A 20 10.23 5.35 -10.73
N GLY A 21 9.49 4.48 -11.41
CA GLY A 21 9.83 3.08 -11.55
C GLY A 21 8.59 2.19 -11.51
N PRO A 22 8.73 0.90 -11.87
CA PRO A 22 7.56 0.01 -11.99
C PRO A 22 6.95 -0.42 -10.66
N ASP A 23 7.74 -0.41 -9.57
CA ASP A 23 7.29 -0.94 -8.28
C ASP A 23 6.94 0.19 -7.31
N ASN A 24 6.12 1.12 -7.78
CA ASN A 24 5.78 2.36 -7.06
C ASN A 24 4.54 2.21 -6.17
N GLY A 25 4.34 3.22 -5.32
CA GLY A 25 3.25 3.23 -4.34
C GLY A 25 1.87 3.26 -4.94
N GLN A 26 1.68 3.98 -6.05
CA GLN A 26 0.40 4.02 -6.74
C GLN A 26 0.00 2.63 -7.24
N ARG A 27 0.93 1.91 -7.87
CA ARG A 27 0.65 0.57 -8.36
C ARG A 27 0.33 -0.39 -7.23
N PHE A 28 1.10 -0.36 -6.14
CA PHE A 28 0.81 -1.19 -4.98
C PHE A 28 -0.59 -0.92 -4.44
N ARG A 29 -0.93 0.36 -4.28
CA ARG A 29 -2.25 0.74 -3.80
C ARG A 29 -3.36 0.24 -4.72
N GLU A 30 -3.24 0.48 -6.02
CA GLU A 30 -4.29 0.17 -6.99
C GLU A 30 -4.43 -1.32 -7.24
N GLU A 31 -3.32 -2.06 -7.27
CA GLU A 31 -3.33 -3.47 -7.63
C GLU A 31 -3.56 -4.40 -6.45
N HIS A 32 -3.20 -3.99 -5.23
CA HIS A 32 -3.25 -4.87 -4.06
C HIS A 32 -4.05 -4.30 -2.90
N LEU A 33 -3.78 -3.06 -2.52
CA LEU A 33 -4.24 -2.53 -1.25
C LEU A 33 -5.70 -2.07 -1.27
N LEU A 34 -6.10 -1.35 -2.31
CA LEU A 34 -7.43 -0.75 -2.40
C LEU A 34 -8.54 -1.81 -2.38
N ASP A 35 -8.40 -2.84 -3.20
CA ASP A 35 -9.38 -3.92 -3.25
C ASP A 35 -9.45 -4.66 -1.92
N ALA A 36 -8.32 -4.87 -1.27
CA ALA A 36 -8.28 -5.54 0.02
C ALA A 36 -9.04 -4.73 1.09
N ILE A 37 -8.84 -3.41 1.12
CA ILE A 37 -9.54 -2.53 2.05
C ILE A 37 -11.06 -2.55 1.81
N ARG A 38 -11.47 -2.64 0.54
CA ARG A 38 -12.90 -2.68 0.19
C ARG A 38 -13.54 -4.03 0.52
N ASP A 39 -12.80 -5.12 0.32
CA ASP A 39 -13.36 -6.47 0.35
C ASP A 39 -13.24 -7.18 1.70
N TYR A 40 -12.34 -6.74 2.58
CA TYR A 40 -12.06 -7.42 3.85
C TYR A 40 -12.29 -6.50 5.04
N ASP A 41 -12.66 -7.11 6.17
CA ASP A 41 -12.86 -6.36 7.43
C ASP A 41 -11.54 -5.93 8.05
N GLU A 42 -10.47 -6.72 7.83
CA GLU A 42 -9.14 -6.44 8.33
C GLU A 42 -8.09 -6.74 7.28
N VAL A 43 -7.13 -5.84 7.14
CA VAL A 43 -6.02 -6.00 6.19
C VAL A 43 -4.72 -5.75 6.95
N HIS A 44 -3.87 -6.78 7.00
CA HIS A 44 -2.56 -6.71 7.63
C HIS A 44 -1.49 -6.62 6.57
N VAL A 45 -0.70 -5.55 6.60
CA VAL A 45 0.37 -5.32 5.64
C VAL A 45 1.71 -5.52 6.33
N TYR A 46 2.51 -6.42 5.77
CA TYR A 46 3.83 -6.75 6.30
C TYR A 46 4.91 -6.13 5.43
N LEU A 47 5.82 -5.41 6.09
CA LEU A 47 6.89 -4.67 5.41
C LEU A 47 8.20 -5.45 5.35
N ASP A 48 8.26 -6.61 6.01
CA ASP A 48 9.49 -7.39 6.10
C ASP A 48 9.91 -7.96 4.74
N GLY A 49 11.20 -8.10 4.54
CA GLY A 49 11.75 -8.75 3.36
C GLY A 49 12.09 -7.83 2.19
N ALA A 50 11.66 -6.58 2.24
CA ALA A 50 12.04 -5.62 1.22
C ALA A 50 13.40 -4.99 1.51
N MET A 51 14.07 -4.52 0.46
CA MET A 51 15.38 -3.88 0.58
C MET A 51 15.32 -2.54 1.31
N GLY A 52 14.14 -1.95 1.40
CA GLY A 52 13.91 -0.68 2.08
C GLY A 52 12.67 -0.01 1.51
N TYR A 53 12.20 1.00 2.24
CA TYR A 53 11.03 1.78 1.80
C TYR A 53 11.39 3.25 1.82
N GLY A 54 11.15 3.93 0.70
CA GLY A 54 11.21 5.38 0.67
C GLY A 54 9.92 5.96 1.25
N SER A 55 10.02 7.14 1.85
CA SER A 55 8.85 7.84 2.38
C SER A 55 7.82 8.12 1.29
N SER A 56 8.27 8.36 0.05
CA SER A 56 7.37 8.60 -1.07
C SER A 56 6.51 7.40 -1.40
N PHE A 57 7.09 6.20 -1.38
CA PHE A 57 6.33 4.97 -1.60
C PHE A 57 5.26 4.79 -0.54
N LEU A 58 5.66 4.87 0.72
CA LEU A 58 4.74 4.66 1.84
C LEU A 58 3.62 5.70 1.86
N ASP A 59 3.95 6.96 1.62
CA ASP A 59 2.96 8.03 1.60
C ASP A 59 1.95 7.85 0.47
N GLU A 60 2.41 7.49 -0.72
CA GLU A 60 1.51 7.27 -1.86
C GLU A 60 0.66 6.03 -1.66
N ALA A 61 1.25 4.94 -1.18
CA ALA A 61 0.52 3.68 -0.99
C ALA A 61 -0.56 3.82 0.09
N PHE A 62 -0.22 4.36 1.23
CA PHE A 62 -1.14 4.42 2.37
C PHE A 62 -1.91 5.73 2.46
N GLY A 63 -1.23 6.86 2.30
CA GLY A 63 -1.89 8.16 2.30
C GLY A 63 -2.82 8.35 1.10
N GLY A 64 -2.48 7.74 -0.02
CA GLY A 64 -3.30 7.79 -1.23
C GLY A 64 -4.68 7.17 -1.06
N LEU A 65 -4.84 6.21 -0.16
CA LEU A 65 -6.15 5.62 0.14
C LEU A 65 -7.14 6.69 0.59
N TYR A 66 -6.68 7.65 1.37
CA TYR A 66 -7.53 8.76 1.84
C TYR A 66 -7.57 9.89 0.80
N ARG A 67 -6.40 10.38 0.37
CA ARG A 67 -6.31 11.58 -0.49
C ARG A 67 -6.86 11.35 -1.89
N THR A 68 -6.59 10.19 -2.47
CA THR A 68 -6.95 9.89 -3.86
C THR A 68 -8.20 9.04 -3.96
N ASP A 69 -8.30 8.00 -3.15
CA ASP A 69 -9.40 7.04 -3.24
C ASP A 69 -10.59 7.39 -2.34
N GLY A 70 -10.44 8.40 -1.50
CA GLY A 70 -11.56 8.90 -0.69
C GLY A 70 -12.01 8.00 0.44
N ILE A 71 -11.16 7.06 0.88
CA ILE A 71 -11.51 6.21 2.01
C ILE A 71 -11.31 7.00 3.30
N GLU A 72 -12.35 7.06 4.14
CA GLU A 72 -12.30 7.82 5.37
C GLU A 72 -11.25 7.30 6.35
N LYS A 73 -10.62 8.21 7.08
CA LYS A 73 -9.58 7.85 8.06
C LYS A 73 -10.08 6.91 9.12
N SER A 74 -11.35 7.05 9.54
CA SER A 74 -11.97 6.16 10.53
C SER A 74 -12.04 4.73 10.04
N VAL A 75 -12.31 4.54 8.75
CA VAL A 75 -12.33 3.21 8.12
C VAL A 75 -10.93 2.63 8.08
N LEU A 76 -9.94 3.43 7.71
CA LEU A 76 -8.55 2.97 7.65
C LEU A 76 -8.02 2.59 9.03
N LYS A 77 -8.33 3.37 10.05
CA LYS A 77 -7.93 3.04 11.43
C LYS A 77 -8.49 1.70 11.89
N LYS A 78 -9.69 1.37 11.43
CA LYS A 78 -10.39 0.16 11.84
C LYS A 78 -9.89 -1.07 11.09
N LYS A 79 -9.62 -0.92 9.79
CA LYS A 79 -9.32 -2.05 8.90
C LYS A 79 -7.83 -2.29 8.69
N LEU A 80 -7.03 -1.24 8.60
CA LEU A 80 -5.64 -1.35 8.17
C LEU A 80 -4.69 -1.48 9.34
N LYS A 81 -3.90 -2.56 9.33
CA LYS A 81 -2.85 -2.85 10.31
C LYS A 81 -1.52 -2.99 9.57
N ILE A 82 -0.54 -2.25 10.02
CA ILE A 82 0.80 -2.28 9.40
C ILE A 82 1.83 -2.83 10.38
#